data_fa928c58e24a234438d30d567115af97
#
_entry.id   fa928c58e24a234438d30d567115af97
#
_cell.length_a   1.000
_cell.length_b   1.000
_cell.length_c   1.000
_cell.angle_alpha   90.00
_cell.angle_beta   90.00
_cell.angle_gamma   90.00
#
_symmetry.space_group_name_H-M   'P 1'
#
loop_
_entity.id
_entity.type
_entity.pdbx_description
1 polymer ?
#
loop_
_entity_poly.entity_id
_entity_poly.type
_entity_poly.pdbx_seq_one_letter_code
_entity_poly.pdbx_strand_id
1 'polypeptide(L)'
;MVKFLIERDGLLKSLAHVQSVVERRQTIPILSNVLIEASAQNGGLLSLQATDNEIEISDKVQAQVENEGNLTVSAHKLYDIVKKLPDGAQVECTLQEENGQLLVTSGRSRFSLPTISATGFPTMEVENTPFMFTLTTAELQGLIDRTQFAVSTEETRYNLNGIYLHEKAGETAVLKAAATDGRAA
;
A
#
# COMPACT_ATOMS: atom_id res chain seq x y z
N MET A 1 5.94 -4.35 -22.83
CA MET A 1 4.49 -4.01 -22.73
C MET A 1 3.91 -4.85 -21.61
N VAL A 2 3.49 -4.26 -20.48
CA VAL A 2 2.88 -4.99 -19.34
C VAL A 2 1.42 -5.29 -19.66
N LYS A 3 0.96 -6.54 -19.42
CA LYS A 3 -0.44 -6.91 -19.61
C LYS A 3 -0.88 -7.97 -18.62
N PHE A 4 -2.03 -7.72 -17.97
CA PHE A 4 -2.62 -8.64 -17.00
C PHE A 4 -4.15 -8.54 -16.95
N LEU A 5 -4.78 -9.62 -16.51
CA LEU A 5 -6.21 -9.74 -16.26
C LEU A 5 -6.43 -10.12 -14.79
N ILE A 6 -7.32 -9.41 -14.12
CA ILE A 6 -7.58 -9.60 -12.69
C ILE A 6 -9.07 -9.45 -12.38
N GLU A 7 -9.55 -10.18 -11.39
CA GLU A 7 -10.88 -10.00 -10.86
C GLU A 7 -11.00 -8.66 -10.11
N ARG A 8 -12.05 -7.91 -10.39
CA ARG A 8 -12.33 -6.57 -9.82
C ARG A 8 -12.22 -6.55 -8.30
N ASP A 9 -12.79 -7.53 -7.60
CA ASP A 9 -12.86 -7.50 -6.14
C ASP A 9 -11.50 -7.70 -5.48
N GLY A 10 -10.65 -8.56 -6.05
CA GLY A 10 -9.26 -8.72 -5.64
C GLY A 10 -8.46 -7.42 -5.82
N LEU A 11 -8.56 -6.81 -7.01
CA LEU A 11 -7.88 -5.55 -7.30
C LEU A 11 -8.37 -4.40 -6.42
N LEU A 12 -9.69 -4.30 -6.21
CA LEU A 12 -10.29 -3.26 -5.37
C LEU A 12 -9.80 -3.35 -3.93
N LYS A 13 -9.76 -4.57 -3.36
CA LYS A 13 -9.29 -4.80 -2.00
C LYS A 13 -7.83 -4.35 -1.84
N SER A 14 -6.95 -4.78 -2.73
CA SER A 14 -5.53 -4.40 -2.69
C SER A 14 -5.33 -2.90 -2.90
N LEU A 15 -6.05 -2.28 -3.84
CA LEU A 15 -6.01 -0.84 -4.03
C LEU A 15 -6.53 -0.07 -2.82
N ALA A 16 -7.57 -0.57 -2.13
CA ALA A 16 -8.09 0.06 -0.92
C ALA A 16 -7.03 0.10 0.20
N HIS A 17 -6.21 -0.94 0.33
CA HIS A 17 -5.13 -1.00 1.29
C HIS A 17 -4.03 0.02 0.95
N VAL A 18 -3.45 -0.08 -0.25
CA VAL A 18 -2.27 0.71 -0.61
C VAL A 18 -2.59 2.20 -0.81
N GLN A 19 -3.79 2.55 -1.28
CA GLN A 19 -4.15 3.96 -1.48
C GLN A 19 -4.29 4.75 -0.18
N SER A 20 -4.40 4.07 0.96
CA SER A 20 -4.59 4.73 2.26
C SER A 20 -3.39 5.58 2.67
N VAL A 21 -2.19 5.24 2.22
CA VAL A 21 -0.95 6.00 2.46
C VAL A 21 -0.77 7.17 1.46
N VAL A 22 -1.50 7.15 0.34
CA VAL A 22 -1.36 8.16 -0.71
C VAL A 22 -2.13 9.42 -0.36
N GLU A 23 -1.43 10.50 -0.10
CA GLU A 23 -2.06 11.80 0.13
C GLU A 23 -2.75 12.34 -1.13
N ARG A 24 -3.90 13.01 -0.95
CA ARG A 24 -4.65 13.60 -2.08
C ARG A 24 -3.97 14.82 -2.69
N ARG A 25 -3.10 15.49 -1.93
CA ARG A 25 -2.37 16.68 -2.36
C ARG A 25 -0.88 16.47 -2.18
N GLN A 26 -0.30 15.71 -3.11
CA GLN A 26 1.15 15.48 -3.16
C GLN A 26 1.84 16.49 -4.07
N THR A 27 2.96 17.04 -3.60
CA THR A 27 3.84 17.90 -4.40
C THR A 27 4.77 17.09 -5.29
N ILE A 28 5.05 15.84 -4.94
CA ILE A 28 5.89 14.90 -5.68
C ILE A 28 4.98 13.96 -6.48
N PRO A 29 4.89 14.10 -7.81
CA PRO A 29 3.90 13.39 -8.62
C PRO A 29 3.91 11.86 -8.47
N ILE A 30 5.10 11.25 -8.32
CA ILE A 30 5.21 9.78 -8.23
C ILE A 30 4.61 9.23 -6.94
N LEU A 31 4.58 10.01 -5.84
CA LEU A 31 3.96 9.62 -4.57
C LEU A 31 2.42 9.61 -4.62
N SER A 32 1.83 10.20 -5.67
CA SER A 32 0.38 10.06 -5.95
C SER A 32 0.04 8.77 -6.67
N ASN A 33 1.05 7.98 -7.04
CA ASN A 33 0.89 6.76 -7.81
C ASN A 33 1.03 5.52 -6.93
N VAL A 34 0.43 4.43 -7.39
CA VAL A 34 0.72 3.07 -6.96
C VAL A 34 1.69 2.45 -7.96
N LEU A 35 2.75 1.82 -7.47
CA LEU A 35 3.61 0.94 -8.23
C LEU A 35 2.90 -0.40 -8.38
N ILE A 36 2.78 -0.91 -9.59
CA ILE A 36 2.24 -2.22 -9.92
C ILE A 36 3.35 -3.02 -10.58
N GLU A 37 3.70 -4.14 -9.98
CA GLU A 37 4.63 -5.13 -10.54
C GLU A 37 3.85 -6.40 -10.89
N ALA A 38 3.88 -6.77 -12.16
CA ALA A 38 3.23 -7.97 -12.68
C ALA A 38 4.28 -9.06 -12.92
N SER A 39 4.11 -10.21 -12.27
CA SER A 39 4.99 -11.38 -12.42
C SER A 39 4.17 -12.62 -12.75
N ALA A 40 4.65 -13.42 -13.71
CA ALA A 40 4.04 -14.70 -14.07
C ALA A 40 4.38 -15.83 -13.07
N GLN A 41 5.24 -15.57 -12.10
CA GLN A 41 5.60 -16.54 -11.07
C GLN A 41 4.38 -16.95 -10.23
N ASN A 42 4.40 -18.18 -9.70
CA ASN A 42 3.33 -18.72 -8.85
C ASN A 42 1.91 -18.66 -9.44
N GLY A 43 1.79 -18.77 -10.75
CA GLY A 43 0.49 -18.72 -11.45
C GLY A 43 0.00 -17.32 -11.77
N GLY A 44 0.86 -16.31 -11.61
CA GLY A 44 0.58 -14.90 -11.87
C GLY A 44 0.25 -14.11 -10.62
N LEU A 45 1.05 -13.09 -10.33
CA LEU A 45 0.96 -12.28 -9.13
C LEU A 45 1.12 -10.80 -9.49
N LEU A 46 0.27 -9.96 -8.94
CA LEU A 46 0.50 -8.51 -8.90
C LEU A 46 0.96 -8.12 -7.50
N SER A 47 2.05 -7.36 -7.42
CA SER A 47 2.45 -6.62 -6.22
C SER A 47 2.06 -5.16 -6.42
N LEU A 48 1.27 -4.61 -5.51
CA LEU A 48 0.90 -3.21 -5.46
C LEU A 48 1.61 -2.55 -4.30
N GLN A 49 2.24 -1.40 -4.53
CA GLN A 49 3.00 -0.69 -3.50
C GLN A 49 2.74 0.81 -3.59
N ALA A 50 2.55 1.44 -2.45
CA ALA A 50 2.45 2.90 -2.34
C ALA A 50 3.18 3.39 -1.09
N THR A 51 3.66 4.63 -1.14
CA THR A 51 4.42 5.25 -0.04
C THR A 51 4.23 6.77 -0.06
N ASP A 52 4.36 7.39 1.11
CA ASP A 52 4.48 8.83 1.31
C ASP A 52 5.92 9.24 1.72
N ASN A 53 6.90 8.32 1.63
CA ASN A 53 8.29 8.35 2.11
C ASN A 53 8.47 8.11 3.62
N GLU A 54 7.42 8.09 4.41
CA GLU A 54 7.47 7.76 5.84
C GLU A 54 6.89 6.37 6.10
N ILE A 55 5.86 6.02 5.36
CA ILE A 55 5.17 4.74 5.43
C ILE A 55 5.13 4.12 4.05
N GLU A 56 5.38 2.84 3.97
CA GLU A 56 5.19 2.03 2.77
C GLU A 56 4.17 0.94 3.04
N ILE A 57 3.20 0.82 2.14
CA ILE A 57 2.21 -0.25 2.16
C ILE A 57 2.33 -1.05 0.88
N SER A 58 2.49 -2.35 1.00
CA SER A 58 2.47 -3.29 -0.11
C SER A 58 1.39 -4.36 0.08
N ASP A 59 0.77 -4.77 -1.01
CA ASP A 59 -0.19 -5.88 -1.04
C ASP A 59 0.04 -6.72 -2.29
N LYS A 60 -0.32 -8.01 -2.20
CA LYS A 60 -0.14 -8.98 -3.29
C LYS A 60 -1.46 -9.65 -3.60
N VAL A 61 -1.78 -9.74 -4.88
CA VAL A 61 -3.03 -10.34 -5.35
C VAL A 61 -2.79 -11.21 -6.58
N GLN A 62 -3.51 -12.34 -6.66
CA GLN A 62 -3.44 -13.25 -7.81
C GLN A 62 -4.06 -12.60 -9.05
N ALA A 63 -3.39 -12.75 -10.19
CA ALA A 63 -3.86 -12.25 -11.48
C ALA A 63 -3.33 -13.15 -12.62
N GLN A 64 -3.98 -13.12 -13.76
CA GLN A 64 -3.45 -13.75 -14.97
C GLN A 64 -2.51 -12.75 -15.65
N VAL A 65 -1.20 -12.99 -15.55
CA VAL A 65 -0.18 -12.13 -16.13
C VAL A 65 0.22 -12.68 -17.51
N GLU A 66 -0.09 -11.92 -18.58
CA GLU A 66 0.32 -12.28 -19.94
C GLU A 66 1.72 -11.76 -20.23
N ASN A 67 2.04 -10.52 -19.80
CA ASN A 67 3.35 -9.93 -19.96
C ASN A 67 3.79 -9.28 -18.66
N GLU A 68 4.93 -9.71 -18.16
CA GLU A 68 5.55 -9.20 -16.94
C GLU A 68 6.08 -7.77 -17.09
N GLY A 69 6.29 -7.11 -15.97
CA GLY A 69 6.92 -5.80 -15.87
C GLY A 69 6.31 -4.94 -14.79
N ASN A 70 6.71 -3.67 -14.77
CA ASN A 70 6.28 -2.71 -13.78
C ASN A 70 5.78 -1.41 -14.42
N LEU A 71 4.91 -0.73 -13.69
CA LEU A 71 4.38 0.59 -14.07
C LEU A 71 3.93 1.33 -12.82
N THR A 72 3.82 2.66 -12.90
CA THR A 72 3.13 3.43 -11.88
C THR A 72 1.94 4.19 -12.47
N VAL A 73 0.86 4.23 -11.71
CA VAL A 73 -0.38 4.91 -12.11
C VAL A 73 -1.04 5.55 -10.90
N SER A 74 -1.81 6.64 -11.10
CA SER A 74 -2.50 7.33 -10.01
C SER A 74 -3.36 6.37 -9.17
N ALA A 75 -3.01 6.22 -7.90
CA ALA A 75 -3.64 5.30 -6.96
C ALA A 75 -5.14 5.60 -6.79
N HIS A 76 -5.47 6.85 -6.50
CA HIS A 76 -6.87 7.27 -6.30
C HIS A 76 -7.71 7.14 -7.56
N LYS A 77 -7.18 7.52 -8.75
CA LYS A 77 -7.94 7.41 -10.01
C LYS A 77 -8.21 5.96 -10.36
N LEU A 78 -7.21 5.08 -10.24
CA LEU A 78 -7.39 3.66 -10.49
C LEU A 78 -8.39 3.04 -9.52
N TYR A 79 -8.27 3.35 -8.22
CA TYR A 79 -9.22 2.91 -7.20
C TYR A 79 -10.66 3.36 -7.52
N ASP A 80 -10.87 4.64 -7.85
CA ASP A 80 -12.18 5.19 -8.15
C ASP A 80 -12.82 4.56 -9.40
N ILE A 81 -12.01 4.21 -10.40
CA ILE A 81 -12.48 3.47 -11.59
C ILE A 81 -12.91 2.06 -11.18
N VAL A 82 -12.02 1.30 -10.54
CA VAL A 82 -12.27 -0.10 -10.17
C VAL A 82 -13.47 -0.22 -9.23
N LYS A 83 -13.62 0.72 -8.30
CA LYS A 83 -14.76 0.78 -7.37
C LYS A 83 -16.12 0.93 -8.08
N LYS A 84 -16.15 1.60 -9.24
CA LYS A 84 -17.39 1.82 -10.02
C LYS A 84 -17.72 0.69 -11.00
N LEU A 85 -16.82 -0.26 -11.19
CA LEU A 85 -17.10 -1.44 -12.02
C LEU A 85 -18.06 -2.39 -11.30
N PRO A 86 -18.84 -3.19 -12.04
CA PRO A 86 -19.72 -4.20 -11.45
C PRO A 86 -18.97 -5.24 -10.63
N ASP A 87 -19.61 -5.76 -9.59
CA ASP A 87 -19.07 -6.87 -8.77
C ASP A 87 -18.78 -8.10 -9.64
N GLY A 88 -17.67 -8.80 -9.37
CA GLY A 88 -17.23 -9.97 -10.11
C GLY A 88 -16.74 -9.69 -11.55
N ALA A 89 -16.63 -8.41 -11.94
CA ALA A 89 -16.13 -8.06 -13.27
C ALA A 89 -14.65 -8.40 -13.42
N GLN A 90 -14.26 -8.79 -14.63
CA GLN A 90 -12.86 -8.92 -15.02
C GLN A 90 -12.32 -7.57 -15.49
N VAL A 91 -11.11 -7.24 -15.04
CA VAL A 91 -10.39 -6.01 -15.36
C VAL A 91 -9.12 -6.37 -16.12
N GLU A 92 -9.05 -5.98 -17.38
CA GLU A 92 -7.83 -6.10 -18.18
C GLU A 92 -7.06 -4.78 -18.13
N CYS A 93 -5.78 -4.87 -17.84
CA CYS A 93 -4.87 -3.74 -17.80
C CYS A 93 -3.74 -3.95 -18.82
N THR A 94 -3.52 -2.97 -19.69
CA THR A 94 -2.48 -3.04 -20.72
C THR A 94 -1.70 -1.73 -20.76
N LEU A 95 -0.38 -1.78 -20.53
CA LEU A 95 0.50 -0.62 -20.68
C LEU A 95 0.76 -0.38 -22.16
N GLN A 96 0.35 0.77 -22.65
CA GLN A 96 0.63 1.25 -24.00
C GLN A 96 1.94 2.04 -23.99
N GLU A 97 3.04 1.42 -24.37
CA GLU A 97 4.39 2.02 -24.31
C GLU A 97 4.52 3.24 -25.23
N GLU A 98 3.82 3.24 -26.36
CA GLU A 98 3.89 4.32 -27.36
C GLU A 98 3.45 5.68 -26.83
N ASN A 99 2.47 5.69 -25.92
CA ASN A 99 1.90 6.92 -25.37
C ASN A 99 2.03 7.02 -23.84
N GLY A 100 2.66 6.04 -23.17
CA GLY A 100 2.87 6.03 -21.72
C GLY A 100 1.56 5.97 -20.93
N GLN A 101 0.55 5.25 -21.43
CA GLN A 101 -0.76 5.16 -20.78
C GLN A 101 -1.10 3.73 -20.40
N LEU A 102 -1.70 3.57 -19.23
CA LEU A 102 -2.35 2.34 -18.80
C LEU A 102 -3.79 2.33 -19.32
N LEU A 103 -4.08 1.39 -20.21
CA LEU A 103 -5.43 1.11 -20.65
C LEU A 103 -6.07 0.13 -19.69
N VAL A 104 -7.19 0.53 -19.07
CA VAL A 104 -8.00 -0.30 -18.18
C VAL A 104 -9.32 -0.58 -18.86
N THR A 105 -9.62 -1.85 -19.11
CA THR A 105 -10.85 -2.29 -19.77
C THR A 105 -11.64 -3.27 -18.90
N SER A 106 -12.96 -3.15 -18.90
CA SER A 106 -13.85 -4.08 -18.24
C SER A 106 -15.22 -4.06 -18.96
N GLY A 107 -15.58 -5.15 -19.60
CA GLY A 107 -16.78 -5.22 -20.42
C GLY A 107 -16.77 -4.17 -21.54
N ARG A 108 -17.70 -3.21 -21.49
CA ARG A 108 -17.80 -2.09 -22.44
C ARG A 108 -17.06 -0.82 -21.97
N SER A 109 -16.59 -0.83 -20.74
CA SER A 109 -15.90 0.33 -20.15
C SER A 109 -14.45 0.32 -20.55
N ARG A 110 -13.92 1.51 -20.91
CA ARG A 110 -12.52 1.70 -21.29
C ARG A 110 -12.01 3.02 -20.75
N PHE A 111 -10.90 2.96 -20.02
CA PHE A 111 -10.26 4.11 -19.40
C PHE A 111 -8.78 4.14 -19.76
N SER A 112 -8.24 5.34 -19.96
CA SER A 112 -6.83 5.55 -20.23
C SER A 112 -6.25 6.44 -19.13
N LEU A 113 -5.22 5.95 -18.43
CA LEU A 113 -4.58 6.63 -17.32
C LEU A 113 -3.12 6.90 -17.65
N PRO A 114 -2.62 8.14 -17.48
CA PRO A 114 -1.21 8.43 -17.66
C PRO A 114 -0.38 7.66 -16.62
N THR A 115 0.78 7.17 -17.04
CA THR A 115 1.74 6.48 -16.18
C THR A 115 3.00 7.30 -16.01
N ILE A 116 3.74 7.06 -14.93
CA ILE A 116 5.10 7.55 -14.71
C ILE A 116 6.01 6.31 -14.66
N SER A 117 7.26 6.47 -15.12
CA SER A 117 8.24 5.38 -15.07
C SER A 117 8.41 4.86 -13.63
N ALA A 118 8.43 3.55 -13.46
CA ALA A 118 8.67 2.92 -12.16
C ALA A 118 10.12 3.10 -11.65
N THR A 119 11.06 3.44 -12.53
CA THR A 119 12.50 3.55 -12.19
C THR A 119 12.80 4.55 -11.07
N GLY A 120 11.95 5.57 -10.90
CA GLY A 120 12.11 6.58 -9.84
C GLY A 120 11.14 6.39 -8.68
N PHE A 121 10.47 5.25 -8.57
CA PHE A 121 9.56 5.02 -7.44
C PHE A 121 10.38 4.77 -6.17
N PRO A 122 10.15 5.53 -5.09
CA PRO A 122 10.89 5.36 -3.85
C PRO A 122 10.49 4.06 -3.16
N THR A 123 11.49 3.29 -2.74
CA THR A 123 11.33 2.07 -1.94
C THR A 123 12.01 2.27 -0.61
N MET A 124 11.35 1.86 0.47
CA MET A 124 11.96 1.87 1.79
C MET A 124 12.87 0.66 1.94
N GLU A 125 14.17 0.90 2.16
CA GLU A 125 15.08 -0.18 2.51
C GLU A 125 14.78 -0.64 3.94
N VAL A 126 14.37 -1.89 4.10
CA VAL A 126 14.25 -2.52 5.42
C VAL A 126 15.67 -2.86 5.87
N GLU A 127 16.24 -2.00 6.71
CA GLU A 127 17.51 -2.31 7.36
C GLU A 127 17.41 -3.60 8.17
N ASN A 128 18.55 -4.27 8.36
CA ASN A 128 18.64 -5.54 9.06
C ASN A 128 18.05 -5.42 10.47
N THR A 129 16.80 -5.86 10.64
CA THR A 129 16.12 -5.83 11.94
C THR A 129 16.63 -6.98 12.81
N PRO A 130 17.36 -6.70 13.90
CA PRO A 130 17.97 -7.76 14.72
C PRO A 130 16.93 -8.54 15.54
N PHE A 131 15.68 -8.06 15.59
CA PHE A 131 14.62 -8.67 16.37
C PHE A 131 13.39 -8.94 15.51
N MET A 132 12.84 -10.15 15.64
CA MET A 132 11.59 -10.55 15.03
C MET A 132 10.68 -11.15 16.09
N PHE A 133 9.42 -10.74 16.10
CA PHE A 133 8.38 -11.32 16.96
C PHE A 133 7.09 -11.50 16.16
N THR A 134 6.24 -12.40 16.64
CA THR A 134 4.94 -12.65 16.03
C THR A 134 3.84 -12.35 17.04
N LEU A 135 2.84 -11.58 16.60
CA LEU A 135 1.63 -11.28 17.35
C LEU A 135 0.41 -11.71 16.53
N THR A 136 -0.64 -12.07 17.21
CA THR A 136 -1.96 -12.14 16.58
C THR A 136 -2.49 -10.73 16.32
N THR A 137 -3.36 -10.59 15.32
CA THR A 137 -4.03 -9.30 15.03
C THR A 137 -4.76 -8.74 16.27
N ALA A 138 -5.40 -9.62 17.04
CA ALA A 138 -6.12 -9.22 18.26
C ALA A 138 -5.19 -8.67 19.36
N GLU A 139 -4.00 -9.27 19.53
CA GLU A 139 -3.00 -8.79 20.49
C GLU A 139 -2.47 -7.41 20.08
N LEU A 140 -2.09 -7.22 18.82
CA LEU A 140 -1.61 -5.94 18.33
C LEU A 140 -2.70 -4.87 18.44
N GLN A 141 -3.92 -5.18 18.01
CA GLN A 141 -5.07 -4.28 18.14
C GLN A 141 -5.31 -3.88 19.60
N GLY A 142 -5.26 -4.84 20.53
CA GLY A 142 -5.43 -4.56 21.95
C GLY A 142 -4.34 -3.65 22.54
N LEU A 143 -3.09 -3.73 22.04
CA LEU A 143 -2.02 -2.80 22.42
C LEU A 143 -2.29 -1.39 21.91
N ILE A 144 -2.70 -1.26 20.65
CA ILE A 144 -3.02 0.01 20.01
C ILE A 144 -4.21 0.68 20.70
N ASP A 145 -5.33 -0.03 20.86
CA ASP A 145 -6.58 0.52 21.42
C ASP A 145 -6.40 1.06 22.84
N ARG A 146 -5.50 0.46 23.62
CA ARG A 146 -5.23 0.87 25.01
C ARG A 146 -4.29 2.07 25.12
N THR A 147 -3.58 2.45 24.07
CA THR A 147 -2.54 3.48 24.12
C THR A 147 -2.79 4.65 23.16
N GLN A 148 -3.50 4.44 22.04
CA GLN A 148 -3.68 5.45 21.00
C GLN A 148 -4.32 6.76 21.48
N PHE A 149 -5.17 6.71 22.52
CA PHE A 149 -5.83 7.90 23.06
C PHE A 149 -4.85 8.90 23.70
N ALA A 150 -3.66 8.42 24.09
CA ALA A 150 -2.62 9.24 24.72
C ALA A 150 -1.54 9.73 23.71
N VAL A 151 -1.67 9.39 22.43
CA VAL A 151 -0.77 9.87 21.38
C VAL A 151 -0.99 11.37 21.15
N SER A 152 0.09 12.15 21.12
CA SER A 152 0.02 13.58 20.82
C SER A 152 -0.43 13.83 19.38
N THR A 153 -1.27 14.84 19.18
CA THR A 153 -1.67 15.33 17.84
C THR A 153 -0.94 16.63 17.47
N GLU A 154 0.01 17.09 18.30
CA GLU A 154 0.81 18.29 18.03
C GLU A 154 1.94 17.97 17.05
N GLU A 155 1.89 18.48 15.83
CA GLU A 155 2.89 18.22 14.76
C GLU A 155 4.33 18.58 15.16
N THR A 156 4.51 19.56 16.05
CA THR A 156 5.81 19.99 16.56
C THR A 156 6.45 18.99 17.52
N ARG A 157 5.69 18.06 18.04
CA ARG A 157 6.14 17.02 18.99
C ARG A 157 6.19 15.66 18.34
N TYR A 158 6.88 15.55 17.19
CA TYR A 158 6.95 14.34 16.37
C TYR A 158 7.34 13.07 17.15
N ASN A 159 8.15 13.19 18.21
CA ASN A 159 8.54 12.07 19.07
C ASN A 159 7.41 11.57 20.00
N LEU A 160 6.30 12.29 20.12
CA LEU A 160 5.10 11.90 20.89
C LEU A 160 3.92 11.52 19.98
N ASN A 161 4.07 11.61 18.67
CA ASN A 161 2.99 11.34 17.70
C ASN A 161 2.85 9.85 17.35
N GLY A 162 3.35 8.97 18.21
CA GLY A 162 3.32 7.54 17.98
C GLY A 162 3.21 6.72 19.26
N ILE A 163 3.00 5.44 19.09
CA ILE A 163 3.02 4.45 20.17
C ILE A 163 4.42 3.84 20.25
N TYR A 164 5.07 3.95 21.38
CA TYR A 164 6.36 3.34 21.64
C TYR A 164 6.17 1.86 21.98
N LEU A 165 6.66 0.98 21.12
CA LEU A 165 6.70 -0.45 21.36
C LEU A 165 8.10 -0.85 21.84
N HIS A 166 8.17 -1.56 22.97
CA HIS A 166 9.44 -2.01 23.53
C HIS A 166 9.33 -3.37 24.20
N GLU A 167 10.41 -4.12 24.17
CA GLU A 167 10.55 -5.34 24.93
C GLU A 167 10.92 -5.04 26.39
N LYS A 168 10.30 -5.75 27.32
CA LYS A 168 10.79 -5.85 28.70
C LYS A 168 11.52 -7.17 28.85
N ALA A 169 12.83 -7.09 29.06
CA ALA A 169 13.65 -8.25 29.38
C ALA A 169 13.22 -8.88 30.75
N GLY A 170 13.13 -10.19 30.80
CA GLY A 170 12.77 -10.97 31.98
C GLY A 170 12.79 -12.47 31.68
N GLU A 171 12.31 -13.31 32.60
CA GLU A 171 12.17 -14.76 32.38
C GLU A 171 11.26 -15.07 31.16
N THR A 172 10.31 -14.20 30.89
CA THR A 172 9.48 -14.24 29.68
C THR A 172 9.54 -12.87 28.99
N ALA A 173 9.88 -12.84 27.71
CA ALA A 173 9.85 -11.61 26.91
C ALA A 173 8.43 -11.08 26.83
N VAL A 174 8.22 -9.81 27.18
CA VAL A 174 6.92 -9.14 27.12
C VAL A 174 7.03 -7.91 26.27
N LEU A 175 6.21 -7.82 25.21
CA LEU A 175 6.05 -6.61 24.43
C LEU A 175 5.14 -5.63 25.17
N LYS A 176 5.60 -4.38 25.32
CA LYS A 176 4.83 -3.29 25.92
C LYS A 176 4.58 -2.18 24.93
N ALA A 177 3.46 -1.52 25.06
CA ALA A 177 3.10 -0.32 24.34
C ALA A 177 2.95 0.85 25.33
N ALA A 178 3.47 2.00 24.96
CA ALA A 178 3.34 3.24 25.74
C ALA A 178 3.10 4.43 24.81
N ALA A 179 2.27 5.36 25.23
CA ALA A 179 2.05 6.63 24.55
C ALA A 179 1.82 7.74 25.59
N THR A 180 2.17 8.97 25.27
CA THR A 180 1.92 10.15 26.09
C THR A 180 1.84 11.41 25.22
N ASP A 181 0.99 12.35 25.57
CA ASP A 181 0.94 13.71 25.00
C ASP A 181 1.77 14.73 25.82
N GLY A 182 2.47 14.25 26.84
CA GLY A 182 3.25 15.09 27.75
C GLY A 182 2.41 15.81 28.81
N ARG A 183 1.09 15.56 28.90
CA ARG A 183 0.17 16.16 29.89
C ARG A 183 -0.20 15.19 31.01
N ALA A 184 -0.06 13.89 30.77
CA ALA A 184 -0.32 12.89 31.79
C ALA A 184 0.88 12.82 32.75
N ALA A 185 0.65 13.17 33.97
CA ALA A 185 1.50 12.85 35.11
C ALA A 185 1.01 11.53 35.74
#